data_b1452cb6774443f7f5fd5fcd5949ec67
#
_entry.id   b1452cb6774443f7f5fd5fcd5949ec67
#
_cell.length_a   1.000
_cell.length_b   1.000
_cell.length_c   1.000
_cell.angle_alpha   90.00
_cell.angle_beta   90.00
_cell.angle_gamma   90.00
#
_symmetry.space_group_name_H-M   'P 1'
#
loop_
_entity.id
_entity.type
_entity.pdbx_description
1 polymer ?
#
loop_
_entity_poly.entity_id
_entity_poly.type
_entity_poly.pdbx_seq_one_letter_code
_entity_poly.pdbx_strand_id
1 'polypeptide(L)'
;MSTYDINTQKIWNFFKSKGLNDYSCAGLIGNLSAESNLNSKNMENAYERKLGYTDESYTQAVDNGTITREEFANHGFGYGLAQWTWHTRRRALYDYVKSKGVSIGNLDAQLEYLYQELSVSYKSVLSTLKNATSILEASNAVLFKFENPADQSVSVQNYRASLGQKFYDKYAGQKVETPQETVQTAANNDAVYTVKSGDTLYGIALKYNTTYQELAKYNNISNPSIIYVGQKIRIPWVPAIGDTIIYNGTVHYVNAYADTGYNCTSGKAKITQIHQLGKSKHPYHLVGINCSVHGWVDEGSFTKI
;
A
#
# COMPACT_ATOMS: atom_id res chain seq x y z
N MET A 1 -4.04 -4.94 -18.06
CA MET A 1 -3.60 -3.56 -17.75
C MET A 1 -2.09 -3.62 -17.53
N SER A 2 -1.30 -2.74 -18.13
CA SER A 2 0.15 -2.74 -17.91
C SER A 2 0.48 -2.21 -16.50
N THR A 3 1.70 -2.53 -16.00
CA THR A 3 2.19 -1.98 -14.70
C THR A 3 2.17 -0.44 -14.74
N TYR A 4 2.47 0.17 -15.87
CA TYR A 4 2.39 1.60 -16.08
C TYR A 4 0.97 2.14 -15.88
N ASP A 5 -0.05 1.48 -16.44
CA ASP A 5 -1.45 1.89 -16.27
C ASP A 5 -1.91 1.79 -14.82
N ILE A 6 -1.50 0.72 -14.14
CA ILE A 6 -1.82 0.51 -12.72
C ILE A 6 -1.20 1.61 -11.86
N ASN A 7 0.08 1.91 -12.06
CA ASN A 7 0.78 2.96 -11.33
C ASN A 7 0.15 4.33 -11.60
N THR A 8 -0.16 4.64 -12.86
CA THR A 8 -0.76 5.91 -13.25
C THR A 8 -2.10 6.15 -12.56
N GLN A 9 -2.99 5.17 -12.60
CA GLN A 9 -4.29 5.27 -11.92
C GLN A 9 -4.14 5.41 -10.41
N LYS A 10 -3.20 4.68 -9.82
CA LYS A 10 -2.89 4.75 -8.41
C LYS A 10 -2.41 6.14 -7.99
N ILE A 11 -1.47 6.73 -8.76
CA ILE A 11 -0.96 8.08 -8.51
C ILE A 11 -2.08 9.11 -8.63
N TRP A 12 -2.91 9.02 -9.69
CA TRP A 12 -4.07 9.88 -9.87
C TRP A 12 -5.02 9.83 -8.67
N ASN A 13 -5.45 8.64 -8.27
CA ASN A 13 -6.37 8.44 -7.16
C ASN A 13 -5.78 8.92 -5.82
N PHE A 14 -4.47 8.71 -5.61
CA PHE A 14 -3.79 9.22 -4.43
C PHE A 14 -3.92 10.73 -4.32
N PHE A 15 -3.57 11.48 -5.37
CA PHE A 15 -3.64 12.95 -5.33
C PHE A 15 -5.07 13.47 -5.30
N LYS A 16 -6.02 12.79 -5.95
CA LYS A 16 -7.45 13.09 -5.78
C LYS A 16 -7.90 12.94 -4.33
N SER A 17 -7.46 11.89 -3.62
CA SER A 17 -7.76 11.67 -2.20
C SER A 17 -7.16 12.76 -1.28
N LYS A 18 -6.09 13.43 -1.72
CA LYS A 18 -5.47 14.56 -1.03
C LYS A 18 -6.13 15.91 -1.36
N GLY A 19 -7.24 15.89 -2.10
CA GLY A 19 -8.05 17.07 -2.43
C GLY A 19 -7.53 17.89 -3.63
N LEU A 20 -6.66 17.32 -4.49
CA LEU A 20 -6.27 17.95 -5.72
C LEU A 20 -7.38 17.78 -6.79
N ASN A 21 -7.62 18.82 -7.58
CA ASN A 21 -8.53 18.77 -8.72
C ASN A 21 -7.89 18.06 -9.92
N ASP A 22 -8.63 17.84 -10.99
CA ASP A 22 -8.17 17.10 -12.16
C ASP A 22 -7.01 17.79 -12.89
N TYR A 23 -7.01 19.12 -13.00
CA TYR A 23 -5.90 19.89 -13.59
C TYR A 23 -4.62 19.72 -12.80
N SER A 24 -4.73 19.73 -11.48
CA SER A 24 -3.61 19.58 -10.56
C SER A 24 -3.01 18.19 -10.58
N CYS A 25 -3.86 17.17 -10.57
CA CYS A 25 -3.41 15.79 -10.74
C CYS A 25 -2.67 15.61 -12.07
N ALA A 26 -3.26 16.09 -13.15
CA ALA A 26 -2.66 16.02 -14.47
C ALA A 26 -1.30 16.73 -14.55
N GLY A 27 -1.21 17.97 -14.11
CA GLY A 27 0.03 18.75 -14.16
C GLY A 27 1.15 18.16 -13.30
N LEU A 28 0.82 17.66 -12.09
CA LEU A 28 1.79 16.98 -11.23
C LEU A 28 2.25 15.65 -11.83
N ILE A 29 1.32 14.81 -12.31
CA ILE A 29 1.64 13.52 -12.91
C ILE A 29 2.45 13.70 -14.21
N GLY A 30 2.17 14.75 -14.98
CA GLY A 30 2.95 15.08 -16.17
C GLY A 30 4.43 15.33 -15.85
N ASN A 31 4.73 16.03 -14.75
CA ASN A 31 6.09 16.22 -14.27
C ASN A 31 6.72 14.89 -13.80
N LEU A 32 6.04 14.12 -12.95
CA LEU A 32 6.53 12.82 -12.49
C LEU A 32 6.77 11.83 -13.64
N SER A 33 5.94 11.91 -14.70
CA SER A 33 6.14 11.12 -15.92
C SER A 33 7.42 11.53 -16.67
N ALA A 34 7.72 12.81 -16.73
CA ALA A 34 8.96 13.30 -17.34
C ALA A 34 10.20 12.90 -16.51
N GLU A 35 10.09 12.84 -15.18
CA GLU A 35 11.22 12.50 -14.29
C GLU A 35 11.54 11.00 -14.28
N SER A 36 10.54 10.15 -14.15
CA SER A 36 10.75 8.72 -13.86
C SER A 36 9.89 7.77 -14.71
N ASN A 37 9.14 8.29 -15.67
CA ASN A 37 8.10 7.51 -16.35
C ASN A 37 7.15 6.81 -15.34
N LEU A 38 6.88 7.45 -14.21
CA LEU A 38 6.05 6.96 -13.11
C LEU A 38 6.57 5.64 -12.46
N ASN A 39 7.87 5.37 -12.60
CA ASN A 39 8.52 4.24 -11.97
C ASN A 39 9.16 4.65 -10.63
N SER A 40 8.64 4.13 -9.53
CA SER A 40 9.14 4.42 -8.19
C SER A 40 10.50 3.77 -7.86
N LYS A 41 10.99 2.89 -8.73
CA LYS A 41 12.33 2.30 -8.61
C LYS A 41 13.35 2.96 -9.53
N ASN A 42 12.90 3.91 -10.37
CA ASN A 42 13.75 4.50 -11.40
C ASN A 42 15.04 5.08 -10.82
N MET A 43 16.14 4.55 -11.27
CA MET A 43 17.48 5.08 -11.08
C MET A 43 17.81 5.92 -12.32
N GLU A 44 18.43 7.07 -12.16
CA GLU A 44 18.82 7.90 -13.28
C GLU A 44 19.65 7.10 -14.30
N ASN A 45 19.15 7.00 -15.54
CA ASN A 45 19.68 6.11 -16.60
C ASN A 45 21.18 6.25 -16.87
N ALA A 46 21.75 7.46 -16.68
CA ALA A 46 23.18 7.70 -16.85
C ALA A 46 24.03 6.91 -15.85
N TYR A 47 23.47 6.61 -14.68
CA TYR A 47 24.17 5.92 -13.60
C TYR A 47 23.98 4.41 -13.59
N GLU A 48 22.96 3.87 -14.25
CA GLU A 48 22.76 2.42 -14.38
C GLU A 48 24.02 1.73 -14.93
N ARG A 49 24.51 2.19 -16.07
CA ARG A 49 25.73 1.65 -16.70
C ARG A 49 26.98 1.93 -15.88
N LYS A 50 27.08 3.10 -15.25
CA LYS A 50 28.24 3.51 -14.47
C LYS A 50 28.44 2.67 -13.22
N LEU A 51 27.36 2.28 -12.56
CA LEU A 51 27.37 1.55 -11.31
C LEU A 51 27.09 0.05 -11.47
N GLY A 52 26.66 -0.39 -12.67
CA GLY A 52 26.36 -1.78 -12.96
C GLY A 52 25.04 -2.27 -12.32
N TYR A 53 24.13 -1.38 -11.99
CA TYR A 53 22.81 -1.70 -11.45
C TYR A 53 21.72 -1.47 -12.50
N THR A 54 20.63 -2.20 -12.35
CA THR A 54 19.33 -1.87 -12.92
C THR A 54 18.46 -1.21 -11.84
N ASP A 55 17.33 -0.59 -12.20
CA ASP A 55 16.34 -0.07 -11.25
C ASP A 55 16.01 -1.09 -10.13
N GLU A 56 15.78 -2.33 -10.52
CA GLU A 56 15.43 -3.39 -9.59
C GLU A 56 16.60 -3.79 -8.68
N SER A 57 17.78 -4.05 -9.26
CA SER A 57 18.94 -4.51 -8.49
C SER A 57 19.49 -3.42 -7.56
N TYR A 58 19.41 -2.14 -7.95
CA TYR A 58 19.74 -1.02 -7.09
C TYR A 58 18.79 -0.92 -5.90
N THR A 59 17.49 -1.00 -6.18
CA THR A 59 16.45 -1.01 -5.13
C THR A 59 16.69 -2.14 -4.14
N GLN A 60 16.95 -3.35 -4.63
CA GLN A 60 17.27 -4.52 -3.78
C GLN A 60 18.54 -4.32 -2.95
N ALA A 61 19.58 -3.72 -3.53
CA ALA A 61 20.83 -3.44 -2.81
C ALA A 61 20.64 -2.44 -1.66
N VAL A 62 19.76 -1.45 -1.84
CA VAL A 62 19.36 -0.54 -0.77
C VAL A 62 18.49 -1.24 0.28
N ASP A 63 17.57 -2.10 -0.16
CA ASP A 63 16.63 -2.78 0.74
C ASP A 63 17.32 -3.80 1.65
N ASN A 64 18.30 -4.53 1.14
CA ASN A 64 19.06 -5.53 1.88
C ASN A 64 20.27 -4.98 2.65
N GLY A 65 20.56 -3.67 2.52
CA GLY A 65 21.64 -2.98 3.21
C GLY A 65 23.02 -3.10 2.53
N THR A 66 23.13 -3.70 1.34
CA THR A 66 24.37 -3.67 0.53
C THR A 66 24.76 -2.23 0.18
N ILE A 67 23.79 -1.40 -0.13
CA ILE A 67 23.93 0.06 -0.20
C ILE A 67 23.36 0.62 1.10
N THR A 68 24.23 1.19 1.91
CA THR A 68 23.88 1.78 3.19
C THR A 68 23.03 3.05 3.02
N ARG A 69 22.37 3.48 4.09
CA ARG A 69 21.63 4.75 4.14
C ARG A 69 22.47 5.96 3.69
N GLU A 70 23.71 6.03 4.15
CA GLU A 70 24.61 7.15 3.83
C GLU A 70 25.08 7.10 2.37
N GLU A 71 25.39 5.92 1.84
CA GLU A 71 25.72 5.76 0.42
C GLU A 71 24.51 6.11 -0.46
N PHE A 72 23.31 5.58 -0.14
CA PHE A 72 22.08 5.95 -0.84
C PHE A 72 21.88 7.46 -0.86
N ALA A 73 22.04 8.12 0.28
CA ALA A 73 21.87 9.57 0.38
C ALA A 73 22.88 10.35 -0.46
N ASN A 74 24.14 9.89 -0.53
CA ASN A 74 25.25 10.63 -1.13
C ASN A 74 25.56 10.25 -2.60
N HIS A 75 24.83 9.34 -3.23
CA HIS A 75 25.09 8.92 -4.61
C HIS A 75 24.98 10.04 -5.66
N GLY A 76 24.26 11.13 -5.38
CA GLY A 76 24.24 12.34 -6.20
C GLY A 76 23.49 12.25 -7.53
N PHE A 77 22.68 11.21 -7.74
CA PHE A 77 21.80 11.05 -8.91
C PHE A 77 20.34 10.86 -8.49
N GLY A 78 19.43 11.01 -9.45
CA GLY A 78 17.98 10.90 -9.22
C GLY A 78 17.56 9.45 -8.92
N TYR A 79 16.68 9.28 -7.93
CA TYR A 79 16.05 7.99 -7.60
C TYR A 79 14.58 8.15 -7.32
N GLY A 80 13.80 7.18 -7.79
CA GLY A 80 12.39 7.01 -7.48
C GLY A 80 11.47 7.92 -8.28
N LEU A 81 10.23 8.03 -7.83
CA LEU A 81 9.12 8.65 -8.56
C LEU A 81 9.38 10.11 -8.95
N ALA A 82 9.95 10.91 -8.04
CA ALA A 82 10.25 12.33 -8.26
C ALA A 82 11.77 12.59 -8.40
N GLN A 83 12.54 11.59 -8.80
CA GLN A 83 13.99 11.68 -9.03
C GLN A 83 14.73 12.47 -7.95
N TRP A 84 14.49 12.11 -6.68
CA TRP A 84 15.16 12.75 -5.54
C TRP A 84 16.69 12.64 -5.69
N THR A 85 17.39 13.77 -5.78
CA THR A 85 18.81 13.86 -6.06
C THR A 85 19.61 14.37 -4.87
N TRP A 86 19.16 15.45 -4.22
CA TRP A 86 19.88 16.07 -3.10
C TRP A 86 20.00 15.14 -1.90
N HIS A 87 21.19 15.07 -1.32
CA HIS A 87 21.51 14.16 -0.20
C HIS A 87 20.54 14.28 0.98
N THR A 88 20.09 15.49 1.32
CA THR A 88 19.13 15.72 2.40
C THR A 88 17.76 15.15 2.05
N ARG A 89 17.28 15.33 0.81
CA ARG A 89 15.99 14.79 0.35
C ARG A 89 16.05 13.27 0.23
N ARG A 90 17.13 12.71 -0.31
CA ARG A 90 17.33 11.25 -0.40
C ARG A 90 17.39 10.59 0.97
N ARG A 91 18.12 11.22 1.92
CA ARG A 91 18.18 10.74 3.30
C ARG A 91 16.80 10.72 3.95
N ALA A 92 16.06 11.80 3.80
CA ALA A 92 14.70 11.90 4.35
C ALA A 92 13.72 10.91 3.69
N LEU A 93 13.82 10.70 2.36
CA LEU A 93 13.09 9.65 1.67
C LEU A 93 13.41 8.26 2.25
N TYR A 94 14.70 7.94 2.43
CA TYR A 94 15.13 6.67 3.00
C TYR A 94 14.51 6.47 4.39
N ASP A 95 14.69 7.46 5.28
CA ASP A 95 14.20 7.39 6.65
C ASP A 95 12.68 7.23 6.70
N TYR A 96 11.96 8.00 5.88
CA TYR A 96 10.52 7.91 5.80
C TYR A 96 10.05 6.52 5.35
N VAL A 97 10.57 6.02 4.22
CA VAL A 97 10.15 4.74 3.65
C VAL A 97 10.54 3.57 4.55
N LYS A 98 11.76 3.57 5.09
CA LYS A 98 12.23 2.51 6.01
C LYS A 98 11.49 2.52 7.34
N SER A 99 11.03 3.67 7.83
CA SER A 99 10.17 3.73 9.01
C SER A 99 8.82 3.02 8.81
N LYS A 100 8.39 2.83 7.55
CA LYS A 100 7.18 2.06 7.21
C LYS A 100 7.43 0.55 7.07
N GLY A 101 8.68 0.10 7.18
CA GLY A 101 9.03 -1.31 7.01
C GLY A 101 8.87 -1.85 5.59
N VAL A 102 8.93 -0.99 4.57
CA VAL A 102 8.73 -1.37 3.17
C VAL A 102 9.97 -1.12 2.31
N SER A 103 9.96 -1.63 1.07
CA SER A 103 11.01 -1.37 0.07
C SER A 103 11.17 0.12 -0.20
N ILE A 104 12.41 0.58 -0.42
CA ILE A 104 12.69 1.97 -0.85
C ILE A 104 11.98 2.33 -2.16
N GLY A 105 11.72 1.33 -3.03
CA GLY A 105 10.96 1.46 -4.27
C GLY A 105 9.44 1.36 -4.11
N ASN A 106 8.91 1.33 -2.87
CA ASN A 106 7.47 1.23 -2.66
C ASN A 106 6.75 2.52 -3.11
N LEU A 107 5.86 2.39 -4.11
CA LEU A 107 5.17 3.55 -4.71
C LEU A 107 4.30 4.31 -3.70
N ASP A 108 3.59 3.61 -2.82
CA ASP A 108 2.70 4.26 -1.84
C ASP A 108 3.48 5.09 -0.84
N ALA A 109 4.57 4.53 -0.33
CA ALA A 109 5.43 5.23 0.62
C ALA A 109 6.10 6.46 -0.03
N GLN A 110 6.50 6.36 -1.31
CA GLN A 110 7.05 7.49 -2.05
C GLN A 110 6.00 8.56 -2.35
N LEU A 111 4.76 8.19 -2.65
CA LEU A 111 3.66 9.14 -2.83
C LEU A 111 3.34 9.89 -1.54
N GLU A 112 3.30 9.17 -0.41
CA GLU A 112 3.08 9.80 0.88
C GLU A 112 4.22 10.74 1.27
N TYR A 113 5.47 10.34 1.02
CA TYR A 113 6.62 11.19 1.25
C TYR A 113 6.61 12.44 0.37
N LEU A 114 6.31 12.30 -0.92
CA LEU A 114 6.15 13.43 -1.85
C LEU A 114 5.08 14.41 -1.35
N TYR A 115 3.93 13.90 -0.93
CA TYR A 115 2.88 14.77 -0.40
C TYR A 115 3.29 15.46 0.90
N GLN A 116 4.05 14.78 1.75
CA GLN A 116 4.63 15.38 2.95
C GLN A 116 5.62 16.50 2.60
N GLU A 117 6.53 16.29 1.62
CA GLU A 117 7.43 17.35 1.15
C GLU A 117 6.65 18.56 0.63
N LEU A 118 5.62 18.33 -0.21
CA LEU A 118 4.75 19.39 -0.71
C LEU A 118 4.06 20.15 0.43
N SER A 119 3.65 19.45 1.47
CA SER A 119 2.91 20.02 2.59
C SER A 119 3.79 20.82 3.58
N VAL A 120 5.05 20.46 3.70
CA VAL A 120 5.98 21.05 4.69
C VAL A 120 6.94 22.02 4.03
N SER A 121 7.67 21.56 3.02
CA SER A 121 8.77 22.31 2.41
C SER A 121 8.36 23.12 1.18
N TYR A 122 7.33 22.68 0.45
CA TYR A 122 6.87 23.29 -0.79
C TYR A 122 5.40 23.74 -0.72
N LYS A 123 5.02 24.38 0.39
CA LYS A 123 3.65 24.84 0.68
C LYS A 123 3.06 25.72 -0.43
N SER A 124 3.87 26.56 -1.06
CA SER A 124 3.42 27.41 -2.18
C SER A 124 3.04 26.60 -3.42
N VAL A 125 3.79 25.52 -3.70
CA VAL A 125 3.46 24.58 -4.80
C VAL A 125 2.14 23.88 -4.49
N LEU A 126 2.01 23.32 -3.29
CA LEU A 126 0.77 22.65 -2.88
C LEU A 126 -0.44 23.60 -2.91
N SER A 127 -0.25 24.86 -2.50
CA SER A 127 -1.30 25.88 -2.57
C SER A 127 -1.74 26.13 -4.03
N THR A 128 -0.79 26.28 -4.95
CA THR A 128 -1.11 26.42 -6.39
C THR A 128 -1.81 25.15 -6.90
N LEU A 129 -1.29 23.96 -6.56
CA LEU A 129 -1.90 22.70 -6.97
C LEU A 129 -3.35 22.56 -6.46
N LYS A 130 -3.68 23.03 -5.27
CA LYS A 130 -5.06 22.97 -4.74
C LYS A 130 -6.04 23.86 -5.49
N ASN A 131 -5.55 24.93 -6.16
CA ASN A 131 -6.37 25.95 -6.77
C ASN A 131 -6.18 26.08 -8.28
N ALA A 132 -5.31 25.28 -8.90
CA ALA A 132 -5.00 25.39 -10.32
C ALA A 132 -6.23 25.23 -11.21
N THR A 133 -6.33 26.13 -12.20
CA THR A 133 -7.43 26.19 -13.17
C THR A 133 -7.05 25.64 -14.54
N SER A 134 -5.77 25.27 -14.71
CA SER A 134 -5.28 24.62 -15.93
C SER A 134 -4.13 23.64 -15.62
N ILE A 135 -3.91 22.70 -16.54
CA ILE A 135 -2.81 21.74 -16.47
C ILE A 135 -1.47 22.47 -16.53
N LEU A 136 -1.34 23.49 -17.38
CA LEU A 136 -0.10 24.26 -17.53
C LEU A 136 0.26 25.00 -16.25
N GLU A 137 -0.70 25.62 -15.58
CA GLU A 137 -0.50 26.29 -14.28
C GLU A 137 0.01 25.31 -13.23
N ALA A 138 -0.67 24.16 -13.09
CA ALA A 138 -0.29 23.12 -12.17
C ALA A 138 1.10 22.54 -12.48
N SER A 139 1.35 22.25 -13.75
CA SER A 139 2.64 21.72 -14.22
C SER A 139 3.78 22.70 -13.97
N ASN A 140 3.58 23.99 -14.28
CA ASN A 140 4.59 25.03 -14.08
C ASN A 140 4.89 25.27 -12.59
N ALA A 141 3.91 25.16 -11.71
CA ALA A 141 4.15 25.25 -10.27
C ALA A 141 5.12 24.14 -9.77
N VAL A 142 4.96 22.92 -10.27
CA VAL A 142 5.85 21.80 -9.98
C VAL A 142 7.22 22.00 -10.63
N LEU A 143 7.24 22.29 -11.94
CA LEU A 143 8.47 22.49 -12.71
C LEU A 143 9.39 23.53 -12.09
N PHE A 144 8.87 24.73 -11.81
CA PHE A 144 9.72 25.85 -11.38
C PHE A 144 10.12 25.82 -9.92
N LYS A 145 9.31 25.24 -9.05
CA LYS A 145 9.49 25.37 -7.61
C LYS A 145 9.78 24.07 -6.88
N PHE A 146 9.47 22.93 -7.46
CA PHE A 146 9.70 21.62 -6.87
C PHE A 146 10.84 20.87 -7.56
N GLU A 147 10.74 20.69 -8.89
CA GLU A 147 11.76 20.00 -9.68
C GLU A 147 12.96 20.91 -9.97
N ASN A 148 12.69 22.15 -10.36
CA ASN A 148 13.69 23.20 -10.67
C ASN A 148 14.84 22.73 -11.56
N PRO A 149 14.55 22.11 -12.74
CA PRO A 149 15.58 21.66 -13.66
C PRO A 149 16.33 22.85 -14.29
N ALA A 150 17.50 22.58 -14.86
CA ALA A 150 18.31 23.62 -15.52
C ALA A 150 17.59 24.22 -16.75
N ASP A 151 16.85 23.42 -17.53
CA ASP A 151 16.04 23.88 -18.66
C ASP A 151 14.59 24.07 -18.22
N GLN A 152 14.14 25.31 -18.21
CA GLN A 152 12.78 25.74 -17.90
C GLN A 152 12.14 26.46 -19.09
N SER A 153 12.63 26.20 -20.30
CA SER A 153 12.11 26.81 -21.53
C SER A 153 10.61 26.55 -21.74
N VAL A 154 9.96 27.37 -22.55
CA VAL A 154 8.56 27.17 -22.94
C VAL A 154 8.33 25.80 -23.57
N SER A 155 9.33 25.26 -24.27
CA SER A 155 9.29 23.90 -24.83
C SER A 155 9.16 22.84 -23.73
N VAL A 156 9.96 22.93 -22.66
CA VAL A 156 9.90 22.01 -21.52
C VAL A 156 8.57 22.16 -20.77
N GLN A 157 8.10 23.38 -20.55
CA GLN A 157 6.80 23.65 -19.91
C GLN A 157 5.66 22.98 -20.68
N ASN A 158 5.61 23.21 -21.99
CA ASN A 158 4.58 22.64 -22.86
C ASN A 158 4.69 21.11 -22.96
N TYR A 159 5.91 20.57 -23.01
CA TYR A 159 6.13 19.12 -23.02
C TYR A 159 5.55 18.47 -21.76
N ARG A 160 5.91 18.96 -20.56
CA ARG A 160 5.42 18.41 -19.28
C ARG A 160 3.89 18.55 -19.15
N ALA A 161 3.34 19.70 -19.56
CA ALA A 161 1.90 19.91 -19.60
C ALA A 161 1.21 18.96 -20.59
N SER A 162 1.81 18.67 -21.75
CA SER A 162 1.27 17.72 -22.73
C SER A 162 1.25 16.28 -22.24
N LEU A 163 2.25 15.89 -21.43
CA LEU A 163 2.22 14.61 -20.71
C LEU A 163 1.03 14.58 -19.74
N GLY A 164 0.84 15.68 -18.99
CA GLY A 164 -0.31 15.84 -18.10
C GLY A 164 -1.65 15.75 -18.83
N GLN A 165 -1.76 16.30 -20.03
CA GLN A 165 -3.00 16.26 -20.83
C GLN A 165 -3.45 14.82 -21.10
N LYS A 166 -2.53 13.89 -21.38
CA LYS A 166 -2.85 12.48 -21.61
C LYS A 166 -3.52 11.84 -20.38
N PHE A 167 -3.08 12.21 -19.19
CA PHE A 167 -3.68 11.72 -17.94
C PHE A 167 -5.01 12.39 -17.65
N TYR A 168 -5.12 13.68 -17.96
CA TYR A 168 -6.38 14.40 -17.89
C TYR A 168 -7.45 13.76 -18.78
N ASP A 169 -7.14 13.52 -20.04
CA ASP A 169 -8.07 12.91 -21.02
C ASP A 169 -8.50 11.51 -20.58
N LYS A 170 -7.61 10.79 -19.89
CA LYS A 170 -7.88 9.43 -19.43
C LYS A 170 -8.70 9.37 -18.14
N TYR A 171 -8.48 10.30 -17.20
CA TYR A 171 -8.98 10.18 -15.82
C TYR A 171 -9.88 11.35 -15.36
N ALA A 172 -9.88 12.50 -16.03
CA ALA A 172 -10.67 13.65 -15.61
C ALA A 172 -12.18 13.35 -15.69
N GLY A 173 -12.93 13.86 -14.72
CA GLY A 173 -14.37 13.63 -14.64
C GLY A 173 -14.77 12.20 -14.25
N GLN A 174 -13.82 11.27 -14.21
CA GLN A 174 -14.10 9.97 -13.61
C GLN A 174 -14.35 10.22 -12.11
N LYS A 175 -15.53 9.87 -11.64
CA LYS A 175 -15.72 9.69 -10.20
C LYS A 175 -14.65 8.72 -9.79
N VAL A 176 -13.86 9.10 -8.78
CA VAL A 176 -13.04 8.12 -8.07
C VAL A 176 -14.03 7.02 -7.71
N GLU A 177 -13.98 5.90 -8.41
CA GLU A 177 -14.90 4.82 -8.13
C GLU A 177 -14.66 4.39 -6.69
N THR A 178 -15.49 4.91 -5.81
CA THR A 178 -15.77 4.17 -4.59
C THR A 178 -16.37 2.87 -5.07
N PRO A 179 -15.80 1.71 -4.73
CA PRO A 179 -16.38 0.44 -5.11
C PRO A 179 -17.85 0.49 -4.74
N GLN A 180 -18.73 0.40 -5.75
CA GLN A 180 -20.16 0.31 -5.52
C GLN A 180 -20.38 -0.84 -4.55
N GLU A 181 -21.16 -0.54 -3.51
CA GLU A 181 -21.72 -1.55 -2.63
C GLU A 181 -22.49 -2.56 -3.47
N THR A 182 -21.84 -3.63 -3.90
CA THR A 182 -22.58 -4.88 -4.07
C THR A 182 -22.82 -5.39 -2.66
N VAL A 183 -23.94 -4.98 -2.12
CA VAL A 183 -24.50 -5.55 -0.90
C VAL A 183 -24.78 -7.03 -1.21
N GLN A 184 -23.78 -7.87 -0.99
CA GLN A 184 -24.06 -9.27 -0.71
C GLN A 184 -24.28 -9.36 0.80
N THR A 185 -25.52 -9.40 1.18
CA THR A 185 -25.98 -9.78 2.51
C THR A 185 -25.57 -11.23 2.76
N ALA A 186 -24.39 -11.41 3.34
CA ALA A 186 -24.08 -12.59 4.11
C ALA A 186 -24.03 -12.16 5.57
N ALA A 187 -24.91 -12.77 6.38
CA ALA A 187 -25.00 -12.56 7.81
C ALA A 187 -23.73 -13.08 8.50
N ASN A 188 -22.69 -12.26 8.54
CA ASN A 188 -21.54 -12.44 9.40
C ASN A 188 -21.42 -11.17 10.24
N ASN A 189 -21.43 -11.31 11.55
CA ASN A 189 -21.19 -10.24 12.54
C ASN A 189 -19.70 -9.77 12.49
N ASP A 190 -19.20 -9.46 11.32
CA ASP A 190 -17.83 -8.95 11.16
C ASP A 190 -17.75 -7.52 11.67
N ALA A 191 -16.67 -7.21 12.37
CA ALA A 191 -16.36 -5.82 12.68
C ALA A 191 -16.12 -5.06 11.37
N VAL A 192 -16.69 -3.86 11.23
CA VAL A 192 -16.50 -3.00 10.06
C VAL A 192 -15.66 -1.81 10.48
N TYR A 193 -14.55 -1.60 9.79
CA TYR A 193 -13.72 -0.41 9.93
C TYR A 193 -14.02 0.57 8.81
N THR A 194 -14.29 1.83 9.16
CA THR A 194 -14.44 2.90 8.17
C THR A 194 -13.10 3.61 8.00
N VAL A 195 -12.56 3.57 6.79
CA VAL A 195 -11.26 4.16 6.43
C VAL A 195 -11.27 5.66 6.69
N LYS A 196 -10.24 6.13 7.38
CA LYS A 196 -10.00 7.56 7.69
C LYS A 196 -8.88 8.11 6.83
N SER A 197 -8.77 9.43 6.75
CA SER A 197 -7.65 10.08 6.08
C SER A 197 -6.31 9.66 6.69
N GLY A 198 -5.38 9.22 5.83
CA GLY A 198 -4.07 8.70 6.24
C GLY A 198 -4.02 7.20 6.51
N ASP A 199 -5.15 6.49 6.49
CA ASP A 199 -5.14 5.03 6.65
C ASP A 199 -4.57 4.34 5.41
N THR A 200 -3.89 3.21 5.66
CA THR A 200 -3.51 2.24 4.65
C THR A 200 -4.11 0.88 5.01
N LEU A 201 -4.37 0.03 4.01
CA LEU A 201 -4.87 -1.31 4.29
C LEU A 201 -3.89 -2.11 5.17
N TYR A 202 -2.59 -1.84 5.01
CA TYR A 202 -1.53 -2.40 5.86
C TYR A 202 -1.67 -1.91 7.33
N GLY A 203 -1.83 -0.60 7.56
CA GLY A 203 -2.02 -0.05 8.90
C GLY A 203 -3.29 -0.57 9.58
N ILE A 204 -4.39 -0.70 8.81
CA ILE A 204 -5.64 -1.31 9.30
C ILE A 204 -5.41 -2.78 9.65
N ALA A 205 -4.73 -3.55 8.79
CA ALA A 205 -4.43 -4.95 9.02
C ALA A 205 -3.63 -5.16 10.31
N LEU A 206 -2.58 -4.37 10.54
CA LEU A 206 -1.80 -4.41 11.79
C LEU A 206 -2.67 -4.14 13.02
N LYS A 207 -3.56 -3.16 12.94
CA LYS A 207 -4.47 -2.82 14.05
C LYS A 207 -5.37 -3.98 14.45
N TYR A 208 -5.72 -4.84 13.50
CA TYR A 208 -6.64 -5.96 13.69
C TYR A 208 -5.94 -7.32 13.66
N ASN A 209 -4.61 -7.33 13.80
CA ASN A 209 -3.78 -8.54 13.91
C ASN A 209 -3.97 -9.51 12.73
N THR A 210 -4.07 -8.96 11.52
CA THR A 210 -4.17 -9.69 10.25
C THR A 210 -3.17 -9.15 9.24
N THR A 211 -3.11 -9.72 8.04
CA THR A 211 -2.27 -9.23 6.94
C THR A 211 -3.09 -8.41 5.96
N TYR A 212 -2.45 -7.44 5.28
CA TYR A 212 -3.15 -6.65 4.27
C TYR A 212 -3.59 -7.52 3.07
N GLN A 213 -2.90 -8.62 2.79
CA GLN A 213 -3.27 -9.58 1.75
C GLN A 213 -4.57 -10.31 2.10
N GLU A 214 -4.69 -10.79 3.34
CA GLU A 214 -5.92 -11.42 3.85
C GLU A 214 -7.07 -10.42 3.89
N LEU A 215 -6.80 -9.21 4.38
CA LEU A 215 -7.81 -8.16 4.44
C LEU A 215 -8.29 -7.75 3.04
N ALA A 216 -7.38 -7.64 2.07
CA ALA A 216 -7.71 -7.38 0.67
C ALA A 216 -8.56 -8.50 0.06
N LYS A 217 -8.14 -9.75 0.25
CA LYS A 217 -8.86 -10.93 -0.23
C LYS A 217 -10.27 -11.01 0.36
N TYR A 218 -10.38 -10.79 1.67
CA TYR A 218 -11.64 -10.85 2.40
C TYR A 218 -12.65 -9.78 1.96
N ASN A 219 -12.13 -8.62 1.53
CA ASN A 219 -12.94 -7.48 1.08
C ASN A 219 -13.03 -7.37 -0.45
N ASN A 220 -12.56 -8.35 -1.20
CA ASN A 220 -12.50 -8.32 -2.67
C ASN A 220 -11.76 -7.08 -3.22
N ILE A 221 -10.75 -6.60 -2.47
CA ILE A 221 -9.93 -5.46 -2.87
C ILE A 221 -8.87 -5.97 -3.85
N SER A 222 -9.07 -5.69 -5.13
CA SER A 222 -8.17 -6.14 -6.20
C SER A 222 -6.77 -5.51 -6.10
N ASN A 223 -6.68 -4.30 -5.55
CA ASN A 223 -5.42 -3.61 -5.31
C ASN A 223 -5.31 -3.21 -3.82
N PRO A 224 -4.54 -3.97 -3.02
CA PRO A 224 -4.38 -3.71 -1.58
C PRO A 224 -3.79 -2.35 -1.23
N SER A 225 -3.18 -1.69 -2.19
CA SER A 225 -2.58 -0.37 -2.03
C SER A 225 -3.57 0.77 -2.21
N ILE A 226 -4.83 0.48 -2.55
CA ILE A 226 -5.86 1.49 -2.79
C ILE A 226 -7.05 1.23 -1.87
N ILE A 227 -7.22 2.11 -0.89
CA ILE A 227 -8.43 2.23 -0.08
C ILE A 227 -8.84 3.69 0.01
N TYR A 228 -10.11 3.96 0.20
CA TYR A 228 -10.68 5.30 0.14
C TYR A 228 -11.21 5.75 1.50
N VAL A 229 -11.07 7.03 1.82
CA VAL A 229 -11.70 7.61 3.02
C VAL A 229 -13.20 7.38 2.95
N GLY A 230 -13.78 6.84 4.02
CA GLY A 230 -15.17 6.43 4.09
C GLY A 230 -15.45 5.00 3.61
N GLN A 231 -14.48 4.34 2.95
CA GLN A 231 -14.62 2.94 2.56
C GLN A 231 -14.80 2.06 3.80
N LYS A 232 -15.76 1.14 3.74
CA LYS A 232 -15.99 0.16 4.79
C LYS A 232 -15.14 -1.07 4.52
N ILE A 233 -14.23 -1.39 5.42
CA ILE A 233 -13.41 -2.60 5.40
C ILE A 233 -13.98 -3.57 6.42
N ARG A 234 -14.47 -4.71 5.94
CA ARG A 234 -14.87 -5.81 6.82
C ARG A 234 -13.61 -6.45 7.38
N ILE A 235 -13.56 -6.57 8.68
CA ILE A 235 -12.43 -7.15 9.40
C ILE A 235 -12.74 -8.62 9.66
N PRO A 236 -12.01 -9.56 9.03
CA PRO A 236 -12.20 -10.97 9.30
C PRO A 236 -11.92 -11.22 10.79
N TRP A 237 -12.75 -12.01 11.40
CA TRP A 237 -12.46 -12.46 12.75
C TRP A 237 -11.18 -13.33 12.73
N VAL A 238 -10.22 -12.97 13.55
CA VAL A 238 -9.01 -13.75 13.78
C VAL A 238 -9.18 -14.47 15.11
N PRO A 239 -9.13 -15.82 15.12
CA PRO A 239 -9.25 -16.58 16.33
C PRO A 239 -8.17 -16.21 17.35
N ALA A 240 -8.54 -15.97 18.60
CA ALA A 240 -7.64 -15.65 19.70
C ALA A 240 -7.79 -16.65 20.86
N ILE A 241 -6.71 -16.79 21.65
CA ILE A 241 -6.76 -17.56 22.87
C ILE A 241 -7.82 -16.93 23.80
N GLY A 242 -8.72 -17.76 24.29
CA GLY A 242 -9.84 -17.34 25.13
C GLY A 242 -11.16 -17.24 24.38
N ASP A 243 -11.17 -17.20 23.06
CA ASP A 243 -12.40 -17.14 22.28
C ASP A 243 -13.24 -18.41 22.49
N THR A 244 -14.56 -18.20 22.58
CA THR A 244 -15.55 -19.26 22.50
C THR A 244 -16.06 -19.37 21.07
N ILE A 245 -16.04 -20.60 20.54
CA ILE A 245 -16.34 -20.92 19.13
C ILE A 245 -17.31 -22.09 19.02
N ILE A 246 -17.86 -22.29 17.82
CA ILE A 246 -18.51 -23.56 17.47
C ILE A 246 -17.51 -24.43 16.73
N TYR A 247 -17.08 -25.50 17.34
CA TYR A 247 -16.31 -26.54 16.69
C TYR A 247 -17.23 -27.39 15.81
N ASN A 248 -16.90 -27.50 14.53
CA ASN A 248 -17.71 -28.19 13.51
C ASN A 248 -17.09 -29.54 13.10
N GLY A 249 -15.87 -29.82 13.56
CA GLY A 249 -15.19 -31.07 13.27
C GLY A 249 -15.62 -32.21 14.17
N THR A 250 -15.09 -33.38 13.88
CA THR A 250 -15.32 -34.63 14.62
C THR A 250 -14.04 -35.34 15.06
N VAL A 251 -12.89 -34.72 14.81
CA VAL A 251 -11.56 -35.28 15.09
C VAL A 251 -10.67 -34.22 15.74
N HIS A 252 -9.98 -34.60 16.83
CA HIS A 252 -8.92 -33.79 17.40
C HIS A 252 -7.60 -34.58 17.49
N TYR A 253 -6.48 -33.89 17.66
CA TYR A 253 -5.14 -34.44 17.65
C TYR A 253 -4.43 -34.18 18.97
N VAL A 254 -3.49 -35.07 19.36
CA VAL A 254 -2.75 -34.96 20.64
C VAL A 254 -1.74 -33.81 20.64
N ASN A 255 -1.26 -33.40 19.49
CA ASN A 255 -0.37 -32.25 19.32
C ASN A 255 -0.56 -31.61 17.92
N ALA A 256 0.07 -30.45 17.73
CA ALA A 256 -0.07 -29.63 16.51
C ALA A 256 0.49 -30.27 15.22
N TYR A 257 1.15 -31.41 15.29
CA TYR A 257 1.80 -32.11 14.16
C TYR A 257 1.43 -33.59 14.03
N ALA A 258 0.53 -34.09 14.89
CA ALA A 258 0.16 -35.51 14.91
C ALA A 258 -0.51 -35.93 13.56
N ASP A 259 -0.24 -37.17 13.13
CA ASP A 259 -0.87 -37.75 11.94
C ASP A 259 -2.14 -38.53 12.28
N THR A 260 -2.26 -38.97 13.55
CA THR A 260 -3.41 -39.74 14.02
C THR A 260 -4.32 -38.88 14.88
N GLY A 261 -5.57 -38.78 14.50
CA GLY A 261 -6.60 -38.08 15.24
C GLY A 261 -7.50 -39.03 16.04
N TYR A 262 -8.20 -38.45 16.99
CA TYR A 262 -9.16 -39.13 17.87
C TYR A 262 -10.55 -38.55 17.66
N ASN A 263 -11.55 -39.41 17.65
CA ASN A 263 -12.93 -38.98 17.44
C ASN A 263 -13.42 -38.12 18.65
N CYS A 264 -14.14 -37.06 18.30
CA CYS A 264 -14.81 -36.20 19.27
C CYS A 264 -16.14 -35.71 18.73
N THR A 265 -16.92 -35.01 19.54
CA THR A 265 -18.18 -34.40 19.12
C THR A 265 -17.98 -32.91 18.82
N SER A 266 -18.74 -32.41 17.86
CA SER A 266 -18.86 -30.98 17.57
C SER A 266 -19.66 -30.24 18.65
N GLY A 267 -19.48 -28.92 18.73
CA GLY A 267 -20.22 -28.07 19.67
C GLY A 267 -19.40 -26.87 20.16
N LYS A 268 -19.88 -26.22 21.22
CA LYS A 268 -19.17 -25.07 21.80
C LYS A 268 -17.86 -25.51 22.43
N ALA A 269 -16.79 -24.79 22.10
CA ALA A 269 -15.45 -25.02 22.66
C ALA A 269 -14.72 -23.69 22.85
N LYS A 270 -13.67 -23.70 23.65
CA LYS A 270 -12.80 -22.56 23.91
C LYS A 270 -11.43 -22.78 23.26
N ILE A 271 -10.90 -21.77 22.60
CA ILE A 271 -9.51 -21.78 22.11
C ILE A 271 -8.59 -21.56 23.32
N THR A 272 -7.72 -22.51 23.59
CA THR A 272 -6.83 -22.46 24.77
C THR A 272 -5.36 -22.26 24.39
N GLN A 273 -4.96 -22.66 23.18
CA GLN A 273 -3.63 -22.41 22.63
C GLN A 273 -3.69 -22.21 21.12
N ILE A 274 -2.70 -21.48 20.59
CA ILE A 274 -2.48 -21.30 19.16
C ILE A 274 -0.99 -21.56 18.91
N HIS A 275 -0.67 -22.38 17.90
CA HIS A 275 0.70 -22.80 17.62
C HIS A 275 1.03 -22.62 16.14
N GLN A 276 2.03 -21.81 15.83
CA GLN A 276 2.65 -21.62 14.51
C GLN A 276 1.65 -21.65 13.33
N LEU A 277 0.71 -20.69 13.33
CA LEU A 277 -0.26 -20.51 12.22
C LEU A 277 0.45 -20.56 10.85
N GLY A 278 -0.15 -21.30 9.91
CA GLY A 278 0.40 -21.51 8.57
C GLY A 278 1.62 -22.44 8.49
N LYS A 279 2.10 -23.01 9.60
CA LYS A 279 3.23 -23.96 9.63
C LYS A 279 2.88 -25.29 10.29
N SER A 280 2.07 -25.29 11.35
CA SER A 280 1.61 -26.51 12.02
C SER A 280 0.41 -27.09 11.27
N LYS A 281 0.25 -28.43 11.31
CA LYS A 281 -0.89 -29.13 10.70
C LYS A 281 -2.19 -28.76 11.40
N HIS A 282 -2.18 -28.68 12.72
CA HIS A 282 -3.33 -28.47 13.60
C HIS A 282 -3.03 -27.30 14.55
N PRO A 283 -3.22 -26.03 14.10
CA PRO A 283 -2.69 -24.87 14.82
C PRO A 283 -3.48 -24.47 16.06
N TYR A 284 -4.70 -24.95 16.26
CA TYR A 284 -5.54 -24.52 17.38
C TYR A 284 -5.81 -25.64 18.37
N HIS A 285 -5.55 -25.39 19.67
CA HIS A 285 -5.94 -26.29 20.74
C HIS A 285 -7.29 -25.84 21.32
N LEU A 286 -8.24 -26.75 21.30
CA LEU A 286 -9.60 -26.53 21.80
C LEU A 286 -9.88 -27.34 23.04
N VAL A 287 -10.72 -26.77 23.93
CA VAL A 287 -11.34 -27.47 25.04
C VAL A 287 -12.85 -27.30 24.93
N GLY A 288 -13.57 -28.42 24.84
CA GLY A 288 -15.02 -28.45 24.72
C GLY A 288 -15.73 -27.85 25.93
N ILE A 289 -16.82 -27.13 25.70
CA ILE A 289 -17.75 -26.61 26.73
C ILE A 289 -18.97 -27.53 26.80
N ASN A 290 -19.55 -27.86 25.64
CA ASN A 290 -20.67 -28.81 25.54
C ASN A 290 -20.42 -29.88 24.47
N CYS A 291 -19.17 -30.18 24.16
CA CYS A 291 -18.72 -31.20 23.24
C CYS A 291 -17.45 -31.88 23.80
N SER A 292 -17.01 -32.95 23.17
CA SER A 292 -15.89 -33.76 23.72
C SER A 292 -14.54 -33.38 23.08
N VAL A 293 -14.41 -32.30 22.29
CA VAL A 293 -13.13 -31.85 21.75
C VAL A 293 -12.18 -31.44 22.90
N HIS A 294 -11.00 -32.04 22.94
CA HIS A 294 -9.94 -31.67 23.89
C HIS A 294 -8.59 -31.98 23.25
N GLY A 295 -8.14 -31.08 22.39
CA GLY A 295 -6.91 -31.27 21.63
C GLY A 295 -6.76 -30.27 20.48
N TRP A 296 -5.81 -30.58 19.62
CA TRP A 296 -5.47 -29.75 18.49
C TRP A 296 -6.38 -30.04 17.30
N VAL A 297 -6.73 -29.01 16.54
CA VAL A 297 -7.65 -29.10 15.39
C VAL A 297 -7.14 -28.28 14.21
N ASP A 298 -7.66 -28.61 13.03
CA ASP A 298 -7.34 -27.95 11.79
C ASP A 298 -7.88 -26.52 11.74
N GLU A 299 -7.17 -25.67 11.02
CA GLU A 299 -7.68 -24.36 10.64
C GLU A 299 -8.95 -24.52 9.81
N GLY A 300 -9.97 -23.69 10.08
CA GLY A 300 -11.26 -23.77 9.39
C GLY A 300 -12.24 -24.83 9.96
N SER A 301 -11.84 -25.63 10.96
CA SER A 301 -12.69 -26.62 11.60
C SER A 301 -13.70 -26.04 12.60
N PHE A 302 -13.75 -24.72 12.78
CA PHE A 302 -14.65 -24.02 13.71
C PHE A 302 -15.10 -22.67 13.16
N THR A 303 -16.17 -22.14 13.75
CA THR A 303 -16.73 -20.83 13.40
C THR A 303 -16.92 -19.97 14.65
N LYS A 304 -16.95 -18.66 14.45
CA LYS A 304 -17.30 -17.68 15.48
C LYS A 304 -18.73 -17.91 15.93
N ILE A 305 -19.00 -17.66 17.23
CA ILE A 305 -20.38 -17.61 17.77
C ILE A 305 -21.03 -16.29 17.40
#